data_a5985dbeaf855fea93af41dbd68e30ea
#
_entry.id   a5985dbeaf855fea93af41dbd68e30ea
#
_cell.length_a   1.000
_cell.length_b   1.000
_cell.length_c   1.000
_cell.angle_alpha   90.00
_cell.angle_beta   90.00
_cell.angle_gamma   90.00
#
_symmetry.space_group_name_H-M   'P 1'
#
loop_
_entity.id
_entity.type
_entity.pdbx_description
1 polymer ?
#
loop_
_entity_poly.entity_id
_entity_poly.type
_entity_poly.pdbx_seq_one_letter_code
_entity_poly.pdbx_strand_id
1 'polypeptide(L)'
;SIHLIKKNHPDIPIFCFGHSLGSILLLRYATSMYHRINGIACWNSGIETNILAVVGKIILSIERKFRPPRAKSYFARKLTFDTWGNKISNKRTNFDWLSNDAFQVDKYIQDKLCGFDISLQSWLEVAEAVFYSSRNLSMIPSNFPICLVGGEQDPCTNYGKDMRKLAARLKRMGHVNFSHETIRGCRHETLNEINREHYVGIFLDWLQDQTKRN
;
A
#
# COMPACT_ATOMS: atom_id res chain seq x y z
N SER A 1 15.28 13.18 2.40
CA SER A 1 15.19 11.98 3.23
C SER A 1 14.97 12.34 4.69
N ILE A 2 14.52 11.40 5.53
CA ILE A 2 14.23 11.60 6.97
C ILE A 2 15.41 12.22 7.73
N HIS A 3 16.63 11.80 7.43
CA HIS A 3 17.83 12.40 8.06
C HIS A 3 17.96 13.92 7.80
N LEU A 4 17.70 14.34 6.57
CA LEU A 4 17.75 15.77 6.20
C LEU A 4 16.62 16.56 6.87
N ILE A 5 15.42 16.00 6.94
CA ILE A 5 14.28 16.63 7.64
C ILE A 5 14.62 16.81 9.12
N LYS A 6 15.11 15.77 9.80
CA LYS A 6 15.50 15.86 11.22
C LYS A 6 16.65 16.83 11.47
N LYS A 7 17.60 16.96 10.52
CA LYS A 7 18.67 17.93 10.61
C LYS A 7 18.15 19.37 10.56
N ASN A 8 17.19 19.64 9.69
CA ASN A 8 16.65 20.98 9.49
C ASN A 8 15.53 21.34 10.47
N HIS A 9 14.83 20.32 10.99
CA HIS A 9 13.65 20.45 11.86
C HIS A 9 13.71 19.37 12.96
N PRO A 10 14.62 19.51 13.95
CA PRO A 10 14.88 18.47 14.95
C PRO A 10 13.67 18.16 15.85
N ASP A 11 12.88 19.18 16.16
CA ASP A 11 11.77 19.10 17.13
C ASP A 11 10.40 18.80 16.48
N ILE A 12 10.35 18.72 15.15
CA ILE A 12 9.08 18.45 14.46
C ILE A 12 8.85 16.94 14.32
N PRO A 13 7.67 16.41 14.73
CA PRO A 13 7.36 15.00 14.55
C PRO A 13 7.21 14.66 13.06
N ILE A 14 7.71 13.50 12.67
CA ILE A 14 7.66 13.01 11.28
C ILE A 14 6.66 11.87 11.18
N PHE A 15 5.57 12.09 10.45
CA PHE A 15 4.62 11.07 10.05
C PHE A 15 4.79 10.76 8.58
N CYS A 16 4.78 9.48 8.23
CA CYS A 16 4.96 9.05 6.85
C CYS A 16 3.66 8.48 6.28
N PHE A 17 3.31 8.92 5.09
CA PHE A 17 2.18 8.41 4.34
C PHE A 17 2.67 7.53 3.17
N GLY A 18 2.03 6.39 2.97
CA GLY A 18 2.28 5.50 1.83
C GLY A 18 0.99 4.98 1.23
N HIS A 19 0.88 5.02 -0.10
CA HIS A 19 -0.23 4.44 -0.85
C HIS A 19 0.25 3.24 -1.67
N SER A 20 -0.52 2.17 -1.70
CA SER A 20 -0.25 0.95 -2.49
C SER A 20 1.17 0.41 -2.22
N LEU A 21 2.04 0.34 -3.22
CA LEU A 21 3.46 -0.03 -3.05
C LEU A 21 4.16 0.81 -1.98
N GLY A 22 3.85 2.12 -1.90
CA GLY A 22 4.38 3.01 -0.87
C GLY A 22 4.04 2.54 0.55
N SER A 23 2.86 1.97 0.77
CA SER A 23 2.47 1.36 2.06
C SER A 23 3.31 0.13 2.40
N ILE A 24 3.57 -0.73 1.42
CA ILE A 24 4.41 -1.93 1.61
C ILE A 24 5.82 -1.53 2.03
N LEU A 25 6.40 -0.55 1.33
CA LEU A 25 7.74 -0.02 1.63
C LEU A 25 7.78 0.67 3.00
N LEU A 26 6.71 1.36 3.36
CA LEU A 26 6.60 2.04 4.64
C LEU A 26 6.47 1.07 5.81
N LEU A 27 5.67 0.01 5.67
CA LEU A 27 5.61 -1.07 6.65
C LEU A 27 6.98 -1.76 6.81
N ARG A 28 7.66 -2.05 5.68
CA ARG A 28 9.03 -2.59 5.72
C ARG A 28 10.00 -1.64 6.43
N TYR A 29 9.92 -0.35 6.16
CA TYR A 29 10.75 0.65 6.84
C TYR A 29 10.46 0.68 8.35
N ALA A 30 9.20 0.67 8.74
CA ALA A 30 8.80 0.72 10.14
C ALA A 30 9.29 -0.49 10.94
N THR A 31 9.39 -1.70 10.36
CA THR A 31 9.90 -2.89 11.07
C THR A 31 11.33 -2.75 11.58
N SER A 32 12.15 -1.86 11.01
CA SER A 32 13.54 -1.68 11.41
C SER A 32 13.90 -0.26 11.80
N MET A 33 13.13 0.73 11.35
CA MET A 33 13.47 2.16 11.48
C MET A 33 12.35 2.99 12.13
N TYR A 34 11.41 2.35 12.85
CA TYR A 34 10.31 3.05 13.54
C TYR A 34 10.81 4.19 14.44
N HIS A 35 11.95 4.03 15.12
CA HIS A 35 12.56 5.04 15.99
C HIS A 35 12.96 6.35 15.27
N ARG A 36 12.92 6.38 13.95
CA ARG A 36 13.23 7.57 13.14
C ARG A 36 12.02 8.40 12.74
N ILE A 37 10.83 7.88 12.97
CA ILE A 37 9.55 8.51 12.60
C ILE A 37 8.55 8.37 13.74
N ASN A 38 7.51 9.19 13.73
CA ASN A 38 6.52 9.24 14.80
C ASN A 38 5.24 8.45 14.48
N GLY A 39 5.06 7.99 13.26
CA GLY A 39 3.94 7.17 12.85
C GLY A 39 3.87 6.96 11.34
N ILE A 40 3.01 6.02 10.93
CA ILE A 40 2.79 5.67 9.52
C ILE A 40 1.30 5.63 9.19
N ALA A 41 0.95 6.11 7.99
CA ALA A 41 -0.36 5.92 7.39
C ALA A 41 -0.22 5.07 6.12
N CYS A 42 -0.87 3.91 6.11
CA CYS A 42 -0.82 2.92 5.04
C CYS A 42 -2.17 2.87 4.32
N TRP A 43 -2.17 3.19 3.04
CA TRP A 43 -3.36 3.33 2.21
C TRP A 43 -3.43 2.25 1.12
N ASN A 44 -4.58 1.59 1.01
CA ASN A 44 -4.90 0.65 -0.08
C ASN A 44 -3.81 -0.39 -0.35
N SER A 45 -3.32 -1.04 0.70
CA SER A 45 -2.28 -2.07 0.57
C SER A 45 -2.39 -3.11 1.67
N GLY A 46 -2.03 -4.34 1.33
CA GLY A 46 -1.93 -5.44 2.29
C GLY A 46 -0.57 -6.13 2.18
N ILE A 47 -0.18 -6.81 3.26
CA ILE A 47 1.02 -7.64 3.32
C ILE A 47 0.66 -9.11 3.56
N GLU A 48 -0.53 -9.52 3.11
CA GLU A 48 -0.98 -10.89 3.28
C GLU A 48 -0.22 -11.85 2.35
N THR A 49 0.43 -12.82 2.96
CA THR A 49 1.21 -13.86 2.27
C THR A 49 0.39 -15.14 2.12
N ASN A 50 -0.66 -15.08 1.30
CA ASN A 50 -1.45 -16.26 0.95
C ASN A 50 -0.72 -17.16 -0.07
N ILE A 51 -1.33 -18.31 -0.38
CA ILE A 51 -0.73 -19.29 -1.31
C ILE A 51 -0.48 -18.68 -2.71
N LEU A 52 -1.33 -17.76 -3.17
CA LEU A 52 -1.16 -17.11 -4.47
C LEU A 52 0.07 -16.19 -4.47
N ALA A 53 0.33 -15.48 -3.36
CA ALA A 53 1.53 -14.64 -3.23
C ALA A 53 2.79 -15.50 -3.24
N VAL A 54 2.77 -16.68 -2.57
CA VAL A 54 3.88 -17.64 -2.58
C VAL A 54 4.14 -18.16 -3.98
N VAL A 55 3.10 -18.64 -4.66
CA VAL A 55 3.18 -19.15 -6.03
C VAL A 55 3.67 -18.05 -7.00
N GLY A 56 3.13 -16.84 -6.88
CA GLY A 56 3.56 -15.70 -7.67
C GLY A 56 5.06 -15.39 -7.50
N LYS A 57 5.56 -15.38 -6.26
CA LYS A 57 7.00 -15.19 -5.99
C LYS A 57 7.84 -16.31 -6.59
N ILE A 58 7.39 -17.57 -6.55
CA ILE A 58 8.10 -18.70 -7.16
C ILE A 58 8.16 -18.52 -8.69
N ILE A 59 7.05 -18.20 -9.33
CA ILE A 59 6.98 -17.95 -10.79
C ILE A 59 7.97 -16.86 -11.19
N LEU A 60 7.94 -15.72 -10.50
CA LEU A 60 8.87 -14.60 -10.76
C LEU A 60 10.33 -15.02 -10.56
N SER A 61 10.62 -15.83 -9.55
CA SER A 61 11.97 -16.32 -9.27
C SER A 61 12.46 -17.28 -10.36
N ILE A 62 11.59 -18.11 -10.91
CA ILE A 62 11.89 -18.99 -12.05
C ILE A 62 12.11 -18.13 -13.32
N GLU A 63 11.18 -17.19 -13.60
CA GLU A 63 11.32 -16.30 -14.77
C GLU A 63 12.65 -15.54 -14.72
N ARG A 64 13.09 -15.10 -13.53
CA ARG A 64 14.35 -14.39 -13.32
C ARG A 64 15.60 -15.20 -13.65
N LYS A 65 15.55 -16.53 -13.57
CA LYS A 65 16.67 -17.41 -13.97
C LYS A 65 16.92 -17.40 -15.48
N PHE A 66 15.87 -17.18 -16.27
CA PHE A 66 15.92 -17.26 -17.73
C PHE A 66 15.87 -15.89 -18.43
N ARG A 67 15.63 -14.81 -17.67
CA ARG A 67 15.47 -13.45 -18.22
C ARG A 67 16.30 -12.43 -17.45
N PRO A 68 16.81 -11.38 -18.12
CA PRO A 68 17.60 -10.36 -17.45
C PRO A 68 16.77 -9.58 -16.40
N PRO A 69 17.42 -8.99 -15.36
CA PRO A 69 16.73 -8.28 -14.28
C PRO A 69 15.82 -7.16 -14.77
N ARG A 70 16.24 -6.47 -15.82
CA ARG A 70 15.52 -5.31 -16.40
C ARG A 70 14.38 -5.71 -17.34
N ALA A 71 14.22 -7.01 -17.65
CA ALA A 71 13.10 -7.46 -18.48
C ALA A 71 11.76 -7.16 -17.79
N LYS A 72 10.76 -6.82 -18.59
CA LYS A 72 9.38 -6.72 -18.10
C LYS A 72 8.83 -8.13 -17.84
N SER A 73 8.14 -8.34 -16.73
CA SER A 73 7.51 -9.63 -16.46
C SER A 73 6.10 -9.68 -17.04
N TYR A 74 5.88 -10.59 -17.94
CA TYR A 74 4.54 -10.86 -18.48
C TYR A 74 3.60 -11.43 -17.40
N PHE A 75 4.11 -12.35 -16.57
CA PHE A 75 3.31 -13.00 -15.54
C PHE A 75 2.91 -12.03 -14.44
N ALA A 76 3.82 -11.14 -14.01
CA ALA A 76 3.51 -10.17 -12.96
C ALA A 76 2.35 -9.27 -13.38
N ARG A 77 2.37 -8.69 -14.59
CA ARG A 77 1.29 -7.85 -15.09
C ARG A 77 -0.04 -8.62 -15.14
N LYS A 78 -0.03 -9.83 -15.70
CA LYS A 78 -1.22 -10.67 -15.83
C LYS A 78 -1.83 -11.05 -14.48
N LEU A 79 -0.98 -11.37 -13.49
CA LEU A 79 -1.41 -11.77 -12.14
C LEU A 79 -1.85 -10.58 -11.27
N THR A 80 -1.53 -9.36 -11.66
CA THR A 80 -1.84 -8.13 -10.91
C THR A 80 -2.79 -7.23 -11.72
N PHE A 81 -2.29 -6.28 -12.46
CA PHE A 81 -3.07 -5.23 -13.13
C PHE A 81 -4.19 -5.78 -14.02
N ASP A 82 -3.91 -6.81 -14.84
CA ASP A 82 -4.93 -7.39 -15.72
C ASP A 82 -6.02 -8.10 -14.89
N THR A 83 -5.62 -8.82 -13.84
CA THR A 83 -6.56 -9.48 -12.93
C THR A 83 -7.43 -8.46 -12.18
N TRP A 84 -6.85 -7.36 -11.68
CA TRP A 84 -7.60 -6.31 -10.99
C TRP A 84 -8.55 -5.59 -11.92
N GLY A 85 -8.11 -5.23 -13.12
CA GLY A 85 -8.96 -4.61 -14.14
C GLY A 85 -10.14 -5.51 -14.55
N ASN A 86 -9.92 -6.83 -14.64
CA ASN A 86 -10.98 -7.78 -15.01
C ASN A 86 -12.02 -8.03 -13.91
N LYS A 87 -11.74 -7.64 -12.66
CA LYS A 87 -12.71 -7.72 -11.56
C LYS A 87 -13.72 -6.57 -11.54
N ILE A 88 -13.54 -5.55 -12.38
CA ILE A 88 -14.49 -4.44 -12.49
C ILE A 88 -15.53 -4.79 -13.56
N SER A 89 -16.80 -4.89 -13.12
CA SER A 89 -17.93 -5.08 -14.02
C SER A 89 -18.15 -3.80 -14.84
N ASN A 90 -18.52 -3.95 -16.11
CA ASN A 90 -18.80 -2.85 -17.04
C ASN A 90 -17.68 -1.81 -17.10
N LYS A 91 -16.43 -2.27 -17.00
CA LYS A 91 -15.26 -1.40 -17.07
C LYS A 91 -15.20 -0.65 -18.41
N ARG A 92 -14.86 0.62 -18.37
CA ARG A 92 -14.61 1.47 -19.52
C ARG A 92 -13.17 1.28 -20.03
N THR A 93 -12.23 1.10 -19.09
CA THR A 93 -10.80 0.89 -19.35
C THR A 93 -10.23 -0.25 -18.49
N ASN A 94 -9.00 -0.66 -18.78
CA ASN A 94 -8.30 -1.65 -17.95
C ASN A 94 -7.81 -1.07 -16.61
N PHE A 95 -7.94 0.24 -16.40
CA PHE A 95 -7.50 0.96 -15.20
C PHE A 95 -8.65 1.44 -14.32
N ASP A 96 -9.90 1.12 -14.66
CA ASP A 96 -11.05 1.54 -13.86
C ASP A 96 -11.04 0.98 -12.43
N TRP A 97 -10.22 -0.04 -12.15
CA TRP A 97 -10.00 -0.53 -10.79
C TRP A 97 -9.32 0.49 -9.85
N LEU A 98 -8.74 1.56 -10.40
CA LEU A 98 -8.08 2.62 -9.63
C LEU A 98 -9.10 3.52 -8.93
N SER A 99 -10.11 4.01 -9.63
CA SER A 99 -11.09 4.95 -9.09
C SER A 99 -12.44 4.86 -9.80
N ASN A 100 -13.50 5.29 -9.13
CA ASN A 100 -14.82 5.53 -9.76
C ASN A 100 -14.88 6.86 -10.50
N ASP A 101 -13.94 7.78 -10.24
CA ASP A 101 -13.81 9.03 -10.99
C ASP A 101 -13.13 8.78 -12.33
N ALA A 102 -13.94 8.73 -13.40
CA ALA A 102 -13.46 8.51 -14.77
C ALA A 102 -12.40 9.55 -15.20
N PHE A 103 -12.51 10.78 -14.73
CA PHE A 103 -11.54 11.84 -15.03
C PHE A 103 -10.15 11.52 -14.44
N GLN A 104 -10.10 11.00 -13.21
CA GLN A 104 -8.83 10.60 -12.58
C GLN A 104 -8.23 9.39 -13.27
N VAL A 105 -9.06 8.42 -13.68
CA VAL A 105 -8.59 7.26 -14.47
C VAL A 105 -8.03 7.71 -15.81
N ASP A 106 -8.66 8.65 -16.51
CA ASP A 106 -8.18 9.18 -17.78
C ASP A 106 -6.87 9.94 -17.64
N LYS A 107 -6.72 10.74 -16.56
CA LYS A 107 -5.44 11.38 -16.22
C LYS A 107 -4.32 10.37 -16.01
N TYR A 108 -4.59 9.31 -15.27
CA TYR A 108 -3.63 8.22 -15.05
C TYR A 108 -3.19 7.58 -16.38
N ILE A 109 -4.13 7.32 -17.30
CA ILE A 109 -3.83 6.72 -18.62
C ILE A 109 -2.99 7.67 -19.49
N GLN A 110 -3.24 8.97 -19.41
CA GLN A 110 -2.54 9.98 -20.21
C GLN A 110 -1.13 10.29 -19.68
N ASP A 111 -0.89 10.05 -18.40
CA ASP A 111 0.42 10.31 -17.78
C ASP A 111 1.42 9.19 -18.14
N LYS A 112 2.48 9.56 -18.85
CA LYS A 112 3.57 8.64 -19.25
C LYS A 112 4.35 8.08 -18.05
N LEU A 113 4.24 8.70 -16.89
CA LEU A 113 4.85 8.24 -15.63
C LEU A 113 3.95 7.27 -14.86
N CYS A 114 2.75 6.97 -15.38
CA CYS A 114 1.78 6.05 -14.80
C CYS A 114 1.59 4.81 -15.70
N GLY A 115 1.11 3.71 -15.12
CA GLY A 115 0.70 2.51 -15.85
C GLY A 115 1.80 1.75 -16.59
N PHE A 116 3.06 2.13 -16.45
CA PHE A 116 4.19 1.42 -17.08
C PHE A 116 4.51 0.10 -16.37
N ASP A 117 5.05 -0.85 -17.12
CA ASP A 117 5.51 -2.11 -16.56
C ASP A 117 6.87 -1.94 -15.87
N ILE A 118 6.90 -2.26 -14.59
CA ILE A 118 8.16 -2.31 -13.84
C ILE A 118 8.96 -3.58 -14.19
N SER A 119 10.25 -3.55 -13.89
CA SER A 119 11.14 -4.67 -14.20
C SER A 119 10.82 -5.93 -13.38
N LEU A 120 11.24 -7.08 -13.91
CA LEU A 120 11.14 -8.36 -13.20
C LEU A 120 11.84 -8.32 -11.83
N GLN A 121 13.01 -7.66 -11.77
CA GLN A 121 13.72 -7.48 -10.51
C GLN A 121 12.89 -6.63 -9.52
N SER A 122 12.26 -5.53 -9.97
CA SER A 122 11.40 -4.70 -9.11
C SER A 122 10.21 -5.49 -8.56
N TRP A 123 9.59 -6.36 -9.38
CA TRP A 123 8.52 -7.24 -8.89
C TRP A 123 8.98 -8.21 -7.81
N LEU A 124 10.18 -8.78 -7.93
CA LEU A 124 10.77 -9.64 -6.89
C LEU A 124 11.05 -8.86 -5.62
N GLU A 125 11.53 -7.63 -5.71
CA GLU A 125 11.76 -6.75 -4.56
C GLU A 125 10.47 -6.35 -3.86
N VAL A 126 9.40 -6.09 -4.63
CA VAL A 126 8.06 -5.86 -4.06
C VAL A 126 7.57 -7.10 -3.31
N ALA A 127 7.66 -8.27 -3.93
CA ALA A 127 7.30 -9.53 -3.27
C ALA A 127 8.12 -9.74 -1.99
N GLU A 128 9.43 -9.52 -2.04
CA GLU A 128 10.31 -9.63 -0.87
C GLU A 128 9.89 -8.64 0.23
N ALA A 129 9.55 -7.39 -0.11
CA ALA A 129 9.09 -6.40 0.85
C ALA A 129 7.78 -6.84 1.53
N VAL A 130 6.83 -7.43 0.80
CA VAL A 130 5.59 -8.00 1.35
C VAL A 130 5.90 -9.12 2.33
N PHE A 131 6.70 -10.13 1.91
CA PHE A 131 7.04 -11.27 2.76
C PHE A 131 7.83 -10.86 4.00
N TYR A 132 8.78 -9.96 3.85
CA TYR A 132 9.58 -9.44 4.95
C TYR A 132 8.70 -8.69 5.97
N SER A 133 7.87 -7.76 5.52
CA SER A 133 6.97 -6.99 6.39
C SER A 133 5.99 -7.90 7.11
N SER A 134 5.44 -8.88 6.39
CA SER A 134 4.54 -9.86 7.00
C SER A 134 5.22 -10.66 8.13
N ARG A 135 6.45 -11.15 7.94
CA ARG A 135 7.16 -11.95 8.95
C ARG A 135 7.63 -11.14 10.14
N ASN A 136 7.97 -9.86 9.93
CA ASN A 136 8.62 -9.00 10.91
C ASN A 136 7.69 -7.91 11.48
N LEU A 137 6.39 -8.02 11.29
CA LEU A 137 5.42 -7.03 11.77
C LEU A 137 5.51 -6.83 13.30
N SER A 138 5.86 -7.87 14.06
CA SER A 138 6.05 -7.84 15.50
C SER A 138 7.25 -6.99 15.98
N MET A 139 8.13 -6.59 15.06
CA MET A 139 9.24 -5.68 15.38
C MET A 139 8.78 -4.22 15.54
N ILE A 140 7.58 -3.89 15.08
CA ILE A 140 6.98 -2.57 15.29
C ILE A 140 6.42 -2.54 16.72
N PRO A 141 6.80 -1.56 17.58
CA PRO A 141 6.28 -1.47 18.94
C PRO A 141 4.75 -1.36 18.98
N SER A 142 4.16 -1.95 19.99
CA SER A 142 2.68 -2.01 20.13
C SER A 142 2.01 -0.64 20.31
N ASN A 143 2.75 0.36 20.77
CA ASN A 143 2.27 1.75 20.92
C ASN A 143 2.61 2.64 19.72
N PHE A 144 3.31 2.13 18.70
CA PHE A 144 3.67 2.90 17.53
C PHE A 144 2.43 3.27 16.69
N PRO A 145 2.25 4.56 16.32
CA PRO A 145 1.06 5.01 15.61
C PRO A 145 0.96 4.45 14.19
N ILE A 146 -0.14 3.76 13.88
CA ILE A 146 -0.43 3.19 12.56
C ILE A 146 -1.85 3.56 12.14
N CYS A 147 -2.00 4.20 10.98
CA CYS A 147 -3.29 4.40 10.32
C CYS A 147 -3.41 3.48 9.11
N LEU A 148 -4.48 2.70 9.05
CA LEU A 148 -4.77 1.79 7.93
C LEU A 148 -6.07 2.24 7.26
N VAL A 149 -6.02 2.53 5.96
CA VAL A 149 -7.22 2.88 5.18
C VAL A 149 -7.24 2.12 3.86
N GLY A 150 -8.41 1.62 3.47
CA GLY A 150 -8.58 0.92 2.20
C GLY A 150 -9.97 1.07 1.60
N GLY A 151 -10.08 0.97 0.29
CA GLY A 151 -11.35 1.00 -0.43
C GLY A 151 -12.08 -0.35 -0.33
N GLU A 152 -13.40 -0.29 -0.09
CA GLU A 152 -14.26 -1.49 -0.05
C GLU A 152 -14.34 -2.20 -1.41
N GLN A 153 -14.21 -1.43 -2.50
CA GLN A 153 -14.28 -1.96 -3.87
C GLN A 153 -12.89 -2.13 -4.53
N ASP A 154 -11.82 -2.05 -3.74
CA ASP A 154 -10.45 -2.21 -4.23
C ASP A 154 -10.11 -3.69 -4.52
N PRO A 155 -9.99 -4.11 -5.79
CA PRO A 155 -9.64 -5.49 -6.12
C PRO A 155 -8.20 -5.86 -5.81
N CYS A 156 -7.30 -4.87 -5.66
CA CYS A 156 -5.90 -5.07 -5.29
C CYS A 156 -5.78 -5.57 -3.85
N THR A 157 -6.60 -5.07 -2.94
CA THR A 157 -6.64 -5.46 -1.52
C THR A 157 -7.73 -6.49 -1.22
N ASN A 158 -8.16 -7.25 -2.23
CA ASN A 158 -9.22 -8.24 -2.11
C ASN A 158 -10.49 -7.63 -1.47
N TYR A 159 -10.92 -6.48 -2.02
CA TYR A 159 -12.08 -5.72 -1.56
C TYR A 159 -11.97 -5.29 -0.10
N GLY A 160 -10.83 -4.71 0.26
CA GLY A 160 -10.48 -4.25 1.59
C GLY A 160 -10.25 -5.38 2.62
N LYS A 161 -10.39 -6.66 2.25
CA LYS A 161 -10.22 -7.78 3.17
C LYS A 161 -8.78 -7.88 3.71
N ASP A 162 -7.79 -7.58 2.89
CA ASP A 162 -6.39 -7.70 3.30
C ASP A 162 -6.01 -6.59 4.29
N MET A 163 -6.59 -5.40 4.17
CA MET A 163 -6.45 -4.34 5.17
C MET A 163 -7.10 -4.71 6.51
N ARG A 164 -8.31 -5.30 6.47
CA ARG A 164 -9.00 -5.81 7.67
C ARG A 164 -8.20 -6.92 8.37
N LYS A 165 -7.59 -7.83 7.60
CA LYS A 165 -6.71 -8.88 8.16
C LYS A 165 -5.49 -8.29 8.83
N LEU A 166 -4.85 -7.29 8.21
CA LEU A 166 -3.72 -6.59 8.80
C LEU A 166 -4.11 -5.91 10.12
N ALA A 167 -5.25 -5.20 10.16
CA ALA A 167 -5.77 -4.60 11.37
C ALA A 167 -6.06 -5.64 12.47
N ALA A 168 -6.73 -6.75 12.13
CA ALA A 168 -6.98 -7.84 13.06
C ALA A 168 -5.68 -8.50 13.58
N ARG A 169 -4.66 -8.56 12.75
CA ARG A 169 -3.34 -9.07 13.11
C ARG A 169 -2.63 -8.14 14.09
N LEU A 170 -2.61 -6.81 13.84
CA LEU A 170 -2.07 -5.82 14.75
C LEU A 170 -2.76 -5.92 16.12
N LYS A 171 -4.10 -6.01 16.13
CA LYS A 171 -4.88 -6.17 17.37
C LYS A 171 -4.47 -7.43 18.15
N ARG A 172 -4.34 -8.58 17.48
CA ARG A 172 -3.90 -9.84 18.13
C ARG A 172 -2.47 -9.77 18.68
N MET A 173 -1.62 -8.93 18.07
CA MET A 173 -0.25 -8.70 18.53
C MET A 173 -0.16 -7.66 19.66
N GLY A 174 -1.30 -7.15 20.13
CA GLY A 174 -1.35 -6.20 21.24
C GLY A 174 -1.07 -4.75 20.87
N HIS A 175 -1.14 -4.38 19.57
CA HIS A 175 -1.04 -2.98 19.20
C HIS A 175 -2.22 -2.19 19.75
N VAL A 176 -1.93 -1.07 20.41
CA VAL A 176 -2.90 -0.21 21.09
C VAL A 176 -3.09 1.16 20.41
N ASN A 177 -2.15 1.57 19.57
CA ASN A 177 -2.21 2.86 18.86
C ASN A 177 -2.32 2.65 17.34
N PHE A 178 -3.41 2.04 16.89
CA PHE A 178 -3.70 1.96 15.47
C PHE A 178 -5.18 2.26 15.19
N SER A 179 -5.45 2.81 14.02
CA SER A 179 -6.78 2.98 13.45
C SER A 179 -6.91 2.18 12.16
N HIS A 180 -8.13 1.78 11.84
CA HIS A 180 -8.43 1.12 10.58
C HIS A 180 -9.80 1.56 10.06
N GLU A 181 -9.83 1.94 8.79
CA GLU A 181 -11.06 2.29 8.09
C GLU A 181 -11.15 1.61 6.72
N THR A 182 -12.34 1.13 6.38
CA THR A 182 -12.68 0.64 5.04
C THR A 182 -13.70 1.58 4.43
N ILE A 183 -13.29 2.36 3.43
CA ILE A 183 -14.12 3.38 2.80
C ILE A 183 -15.09 2.72 1.84
N ARG A 184 -16.39 2.86 2.15
CA ARG A 184 -17.46 2.28 1.35
C ARG A 184 -17.48 2.88 -0.05
N GLY A 185 -17.66 2.01 -1.05
CA GLY A 185 -17.80 2.40 -2.44
C GLY A 185 -16.51 2.84 -3.13
N CYS A 186 -15.38 2.98 -2.42
CA CYS A 186 -14.12 3.40 -3.02
C CYS A 186 -13.30 2.23 -3.57
N ARG A 187 -12.59 2.50 -4.67
CA ARG A 187 -11.63 1.61 -5.29
C ARG A 187 -10.21 1.83 -4.74
N HIS A 188 -9.20 1.55 -5.54
CA HIS A 188 -7.79 1.53 -5.09
C HIS A 188 -7.24 2.91 -4.74
N GLU A 189 -7.59 3.93 -5.47
CA GLU A 189 -7.09 5.30 -5.25
C GLU A 189 -8.12 6.16 -4.53
N THR A 190 -8.36 5.86 -3.24
CA THR A 190 -9.36 6.56 -2.43
C THR A 190 -9.14 8.08 -2.39
N LEU A 191 -7.90 8.56 -2.46
CA LEU A 191 -7.57 10.00 -2.50
C LEU A 191 -7.77 10.64 -3.88
N ASN A 192 -8.14 9.84 -4.89
CA ASN A 192 -8.51 10.28 -6.24
C ASN A 192 -9.96 9.91 -6.57
N GLU A 193 -10.77 9.61 -5.57
CA GLU A 193 -12.21 9.38 -5.73
C GLU A 193 -13.01 10.70 -5.75
N ILE A 194 -14.28 10.63 -6.13
CA ILE A 194 -15.17 11.80 -6.24
C ILE A 194 -15.21 12.60 -4.93
N ASN A 195 -15.28 11.92 -3.78
CA ASN A 195 -15.35 12.54 -2.45
C ASN A 195 -13.99 12.61 -1.74
N ARG A 196 -12.90 12.75 -2.48
CA ARG A 196 -11.51 12.72 -1.97
C ARG A 196 -11.26 13.63 -0.77
N GLU A 197 -11.91 14.79 -0.69
CA GLU A 197 -11.72 15.74 0.40
C GLU A 197 -12.11 15.13 1.76
N HIS A 198 -13.20 14.37 1.79
CA HIS A 198 -13.60 13.63 2.99
C HIS A 198 -12.53 12.60 3.40
N TYR A 199 -11.93 11.90 2.44
CA TYR A 199 -10.93 10.86 2.73
C TYR A 199 -9.58 11.45 3.12
N VAL A 200 -9.23 12.61 2.59
CA VAL A 200 -8.09 13.41 3.10
C VAL A 200 -8.35 13.82 4.55
N GLY A 201 -9.59 14.18 4.90
CA GLY A 201 -10.01 14.49 6.27
C GLY A 201 -9.67 13.36 7.26
N ILE A 202 -9.92 12.09 6.90
CA ILE A 202 -9.58 10.92 7.74
C ILE A 202 -8.08 10.92 8.11
N PHE A 203 -7.21 11.21 7.15
CA PHE A 203 -5.77 11.29 7.42
C PHE A 203 -5.41 12.49 8.30
N LEU A 204 -6.00 13.65 8.05
CA LEU A 204 -5.73 14.87 8.82
C LEU A 204 -6.22 14.74 10.26
N ASP A 205 -7.39 14.14 10.49
CA ASP A 205 -7.93 13.90 11.83
C ASP A 205 -7.01 12.95 12.61
N TRP A 206 -6.60 11.84 11.98
CA TRP A 206 -5.63 10.95 12.59
C TRP A 206 -4.31 11.66 12.92
N LEU A 207 -3.79 12.47 12.01
CA LEU A 207 -2.54 13.21 12.21
C LEU A 207 -2.64 14.21 13.37
N GLN A 208 -3.76 14.93 13.46
CA GLN A 208 -4.02 15.85 14.59
C GLN A 208 -4.07 15.11 15.92
N ASP A 209 -4.73 13.97 15.97
CA ASP A 209 -4.79 13.16 17.19
C ASP A 209 -3.41 12.67 17.64
N GLN A 210 -2.55 12.28 16.70
CA GLN A 210 -1.20 11.85 17.06
C GLN A 210 -0.30 13.02 17.48
N THR A 211 -0.48 14.21 16.91
CA THR A 211 0.31 15.40 17.29
C THR A 211 -0.09 15.98 18.65
N LYS A 212 -1.32 15.77 19.10
CA LYS A 212 -1.77 16.17 20.44
C LYS A 212 -1.27 15.25 21.57
N ARG A 213 -0.88 14.01 21.22
CA ARG A 213 -0.41 12.99 22.18
C ARG A 213 1.12 13.00 22.36
N ASN A 214 1.85 13.68 21.51
CA ASN A 214 3.31 13.88 21.57
C ASN A 214 3.63 15.23 22.20
#